data_8de7ed663364d78803205d1278d2e2c7
#
_entry.id   8de7ed663364d78803205d1278d2e2c7
#
_cell.length_a   1.000
_cell.length_b   1.000
_cell.length_c   1.000
_cell.angle_alpha   90.00
_cell.angle_beta   90.00
_cell.angle_gamma   90.00
#
_symmetry.space_group_name_H-M   'P 1'
#
loop_
_entity.id
_entity.type
_entity.pdbx_description
1 polymer ?
#
loop_
_entity_poly.entity_id
_entity_poly.type
_entity_poly.pdbx_seq_one_letter_code
_entity_poly.pdbx_strand_id
1 'polypeptide(L)'
;IIGGIILHQGRIAEMKTGQGKTLVSTLPAYLNALEGKGVYIVTVNDYLAKRDSEWMGKVHEFLGLTVGVVLNDMSNDERRDAYNCDITYITNNELGFDYLRDNMVIYKEQLVQRGLHYAIIDEVDSVLIDEARTPLIISGQSGKSTKLYEACDILAQQLKRGEDVPEYSKMDAIMGIEQEETGDFIVNEKDKLVNLTQQGVEKVEKFFHIDNLADPENLEIQHNVILALRAHYLMFRDQDYVVKDDQVMIVDEFTGRIMPGRRYSDGLHQAIEAKEHVKV
;
A
#
# COMPACT_ATOMS: atom_id res chain seq x y z
N ILE A 1 -6.76 -2.26 -35.60
CA ILE A 1 -6.68 -3.69 -35.86
C ILE A 1 -5.30 -4.23 -35.49
N ILE A 2 -4.20 -3.67 -36.02
CA ILE A 2 -2.84 -4.14 -35.80
C ILE A 2 -2.54 -4.21 -34.27
N GLY A 3 -2.85 -3.16 -33.51
CA GLY A 3 -2.67 -3.14 -32.06
C GLY A 3 -3.45 -4.25 -31.34
N GLY A 4 -4.67 -4.52 -31.76
CA GLY A 4 -5.47 -5.62 -31.23
C GLY A 4 -4.86 -6.99 -31.48
N ILE A 5 -4.30 -7.22 -32.67
CA ILE A 5 -3.60 -8.46 -32.99
C ILE A 5 -2.35 -8.64 -32.13
N ILE A 6 -1.56 -7.59 -31.97
CA ILE A 6 -0.35 -7.60 -31.12
C ILE A 6 -0.70 -7.95 -29.67
N LEU A 7 -1.73 -7.33 -29.11
CA LEU A 7 -2.18 -7.59 -27.74
C LEU A 7 -2.72 -9.01 -27.58
N HIS A 8 -3.47 -9.53 -28.57
CA HIS A 8 -3.95 -10.92 -28.55
C HIS A 8 -2.78 -11.92 -28.55
N GLN A 9 -1.68 -11.60 -29.21
CA GLN A 9 -0.47 -12.43 -29.23
C GLN A 9 0.36 -12.38 -27.93
N GLY A 10 -0.11 -11.66 -26.91
CA GLY A 10 0.62 -11.52 -25.66
C GLY A 10 1.85 -10.62 -25.74
N ARG A 11 1.83 -9.65 -26.63
CA ARG A 11 2.92 -8.69 -26.85
C ARG A 11 2.57 -7.31 -26.32
N ILE A 12 3.55 -6.44 -26.27
CA ILE A 12 3.38 -5.03 -25.90
C ILE A 12 3.12 -4.21 -27.18
N ALA A 13 2.03 -3.44 -27.17
CA ALA A 13 1.69 -2.48 -28.21
C ALA A 13 1.96 -1.06 -27.69
N GLU A 14 2.98 -0.39 -28.22
CA GLU A 14 3.23 1.01 -27.92
C GLU A 14 2.30 1.89 -28.76
N MET A 15 1.50 2.70 -28.06
CA MET A 15 0.60 3.67 -28.67
C MET A 15 0.69 5.01 -27.94
N LYS A 16 0.83 6.10 -28.69
CA LYS A 16 0.86 7.45 -28.10
C LYS A 16 -0.51 7.85 -27.55
N THR A 17 -0.49 8.80 -26.64
CA THR A 17 -1.71 9.40 -26.08
C THR A 17 -2.61 9.91 -27.22
N GLY A 18 -3.91 9.65 -27.12
CA GLY A 18 -4.91 10.06 -28.11
C GLY A 18 -5.05 9.15 -29.33
N GLN A 19 -4.30 8.06 -29.42
CA GLN A 19 -4.40 7.11 -30.54
C GLN A 19 -5.49 6.04 -30.40
N GLY A 20 -6.34 6.15 -29.38
CA GLY A 20 -7.48 5.26 -29.19
C GLY A 20 -7.15 3.93 -28.52
N LYS A 21 -6.20 3.89 -27.60
CA LYS A 21 -5.85 2.68 -26.81
C LYS A 21 -7.06 1.99 -26.21
N THR A 22 -7.95 2.77 -25.60
CA THR A 22 -9.18 2.27 -24.95
C THR A 22 -10.07 1.51 -25.93
N LEU A 23 -10.23 2.04 -27.14
CA LEU A 23 -11.02 1.37 -28.20
C LEU A 23 -10.31 0.14 -28.74
N VAL A 24 -8.99 0.20 -28.95
CA VAL A 24 -8.19 -0.92 -29.45
C VAL A 24 -8.26 -2.12 -28.52
N SER A 25 -8.28 -1.89 -27.20
CA SER A 25 -8.39 -2.95 -26.21
C SER A 25 -9.66 -3.79 -26.33
N THR A 26 -10.73 -3.26 -26.90
CA THR A 26 -12.00 -3.99 -27.09
C THR A 26 -11.85 -5.18 -28.05
N LEU A 27 -10.97 -5.09 -29.03
CA LEU A 27 -10.76 -6.16 -30.01
C LEU A 27 -10.23 -7.45 -29.39
N PRO A 28 -9.07 -7.46 -28.71
CA PRO A 28 -8.56 -8.65 -28.07
C PRO A 28 -9.40 -9.06 -26.85
N ALA A 29 -10.00 -8.11 -26.13
CA ALA A 29 -10.88 -8.40 -25.02
C ALA A 29 -12.09 -9.22 -25.45
N TYR A 30 -12.78 -8.78 -26.50
CA TYR A 30 -13.90 -9.52 -27.05
C TYR A 30 -13.51 -10.93 -27.48
N LEU A 31 -12.45 -11.05 -28.29
CA LEU A 31 -12.00 -12.33 -28.82
C LEU A 31 -11.66 -13.33 -27.71
N ASN A 32 -10.91 -12.90 -26.70
CA ASN A 32 -10.52 -13.79 -25.60
C ASN A 32 -11.67 -14.05 -24.62
N ALA A 33 -12.65 -13.17 -24.51
CA ALA A 33 -13.82 -13.37 -23.67
C ALA A 33 -14.77 -14.44 -24.20
N LEU A 34 -14.73 -14.74 -25.50
CA LEU A 34 -15.54 -15.79 -26.12
C LEU A 34 -15.28 -17.20 -25.55
N GLU A 35 -14.11 -17.43 -24.95
CA GLU A 35 -13.81 -18.68 -24.28
C GLU A 35 -14.57 -18.88 -22.95
N GLY A 36 -15.20 -17.84 -22.43
CA GLY A 36 -15.96 -17.90 -21.18
C GLY A 36 -15.13 -18.02 -19.90
N LYS A 37 -13.82 -17.77 -19.97
CA LYS A 37 -12.88 -17.92 -18.84
C LYS A 37 -12.57 -16.61 -18.11
N GLY A 38 -13.08 -15.49 -18.60
CA GLY A 38 -12.88 -14.14 -18.04
C GLY A 38 -11.66 -13.43 -18.59
N VAL A 39 -11.86 -12.14 -18.85
CA VAL A 39 -10.83 -11.22 -19.31
C VAL A 39 -10.74 -10.04 -18.35
N TYR A 40 -9.53 -9.68 -17.95
CA TYR A 40 -9.28 -8.49 -17.14
C TYR A 40 -8.74 -7.34 -18.02
N ILE A 41 -9.29 -6.17 -17.83
CA ILE A 41 -8.72 -4.92 -18.36
C ILE A 41 -8.24 -4.11 -17.17
N VAL A 42 -6.92 -4.04 -17.02
CA VAL A 42 -6.25 -3.46 -15.85
C VAL A 42 -5.83 -2.04 -16.14
N THR A 43 -6.26 -1.12 -15.29
CA THR A 43 -5.95 0.31 -15.35
C THR A 43 -5.26 0.79 -14.09
N VAL A 44 -4.81 2.05 -14.06
CA VAL A 44 -4.03 2.60 -12.93
C VAL A 44 -4.86 3.20 -11.81
N ASN A 45 -6.14 3.52 -12.04
CA ASN A 45 -7.01 4.08 -11.00
C ASN A 45 -8.49 3.74 -11.22
N ASP A 46 -9.27 3.87 -10.15
CA ASP A 46 -10.70 3.55 -10.13
C ASP A 46 -11.53 4.41 -11.09
N TYR A 47 -11.15 5.66 -11.28
CA TYR A 47 -11.84 6.55 -12.22
C TYR A 47 -11.76 6.00 -13.65
N LEU A 48 -10.57 5.58 -14.09
CA LEU A 48 -10.40 5.01 -15.43
C LEU A 48 -11.10 3.66 -15.55
N ALA A 49 -11.02 2.81 -14.54
CA ALA A 49 -11.72 1.52 -14.54
C ALA A 49 -13.23 1.72 -14.71
N LYS A 50 -13.83 2.64 -13.96
CA LYS A 50 -15.25 2.98 -14.06
C LYS A 50 -15.60 3.60 -15.39
N ARG A 51 -14.89 4.64 -15.82
CA ARG A 51 -15.14 5.34 -17.08
C ARG A 51 -15.08 4.37 -18.28
N ASP A 52 -14.02 3.56 -18.34
CA ASP A 52 -13.80 2.66 -19.46
C ASP A 52 -14.81 1.51 -19.48
N SER A 53 -15.20 1.01 -18.32
CA SER A 53 -16.25 -0.01 -18.21
C SER A 53 -17.62 0.51 -18.70
N GLU A 54 -17.97 1.74 -18.35
CA GLU A 54 -19.22 2.37 -18.77
C GLU A 54 -19.21 2.71 -20.26
N TRP A 55 -18.09 3.13 -20.78
CA TRP A 55 -17.98 3.56 -22.18
C TRP A 55 -17.81 2.39 -23.13
N MET A 56 -16.77 1.58 -22.94
CA MET A 56 -16.50 0.39 -23.77
C MET A 56 -17.41 -0.78 -23.45
N GLY A 57 -17.97 -0.82 -22.25
CA GLY A 57 -18.95 -1.81 -21.85
C GLY A 57 -20.17 -1.85 -22.76
N LYS A 58 -20.60 -0.71 -23.29
CA LYS A 58 -21.69 -0.64 -24.28
C LYS A 58 -21.39 -1.44 -25.55
N VAL A 59 -20.14 -1.44 -25.99
CA VAL A 59 -19.70 -2.22 -27.16
C VAL A 59 -19.75 -3.73 -26.82
N HIS A 60 -19.22 -4.12 -25.69
CA HIS A 60 -19.19 -5.51 -25.26
C HIS A 60 -20.59 -6.07 -25.00
N GLU A 61 -21.44 -5.31 -24.32
CA GLU A 61 -22.84 -5.69 -24.06
C GLU A 61 -23.66 -5.79 -25.34
N PHE A 62 -23.44 -4.87 -26.28
CA PHE A 62 -24.08 -4.95 -27.61
C PHE A 62 -23.73 -6.26 -28.33
N LEU A 63 -22.49 -6.75 -28.15
CA LEU A 63 -22.02 -8.02 -28.69
C LEU A 63 -22.40 -9.25 -27.86
N GLY A 64 -23.18 -9.08 -26.81
CA GLY A 64 -23.71 -10.17 -25.99
C GLY A 64 -22.84 -10.60 -24.82
N LEU A 65 -21.80 -9.84 -24.48
CA LEU A 65 -20.93 -10.12 -23.31
C LEU A 65 -21.38 -9.37 -22.08
N THR A 66 -21.08 -9.94 -20.91
CA THR A 66 -21.26 -9.28 -19.61
C THR A 66 -20.03 -8.49 -19.23
N VAL A 67 -20.23 -7.32 -18.63
CA VAL A 67 -19.15 -6.41 -18.20
C VAL A 67 -19.30 -6.07 -16.73
N GLY A 68 -18.21 -6.24 -15.98
CA GLY A 68 -18.12 -5.86 -14.59
C GLY A 68 -16.99 -4.85 -14.34
N VAL A 69 -17.06 -4.17 -13.21
CA VAL A 69 -16.01 -3.30 -12.71
C VAL A 69 -15.79 -3.57 -11.23
N VAL A 70 -14.54 -3.65 -10.82
CA VAL A 70 -14.17 -3.79 -9.40
C VAL A 70 -13.56 -2.48 -8.93
N LEU A 71 -14.18 -1.89 -7.92
CA LEU A 71 -13.78 -0.63 -7.29
C LEU A 71 -13.43 -0.86 -5.82
N ASN A 72 -12.71 0.08 -5.25
CA ASN A 72 -12.15 -0.04 -3.90
C ASN A 72 -13.17 -0.29 -2.79
N ASP A 73 -14.36 0.27 -2.88
CA ASP A 73 -15.41 0.25 -1.85
C ASP A 73 -16.41 -0.91 -1.97
N MET A 74 -16.18 -1.84 -2.88
CA MET A 74 -17.10 -2.95 -3.14
C MET A 74 -16.97 -4.08 -2.11
N SER A 75 -18.09 -4.68 -1.75
CA SER A 75 -18.16 -5.90 -0.92
C SER A 75 -17.61 -7.13 -1.66
N ASN A 76 -17.35 -8.21 -0.93
CA ASN A 76 -16.89 -9.46 -1.54
C ASN A 76 -17.90 -10.06 -2.52
N ASP A 77 -19.20 -9.95 -2.23
CA ASP A 77 -20.24 -10.45 -3.12
C ASP A 77 -20.30 -9.64 -4.42
N GLU A 78 -20.23 -8.32 -4.33
CA GLU A 78 -20.16 -7.43 -5.50
C GLU A 78 -18.91 -7.69 -6.35
N ARG A 79 -17.77 -7.92 -5.71
CA ARG A 79 -16.50 -8.29 -6.39
C ARG A 79 -16.65 -9.61 -7.11
N ARG A 80 -17.20 -10.63 -6.45
CA ARG A 80 -17.41 -11.95 -7.05
C ARG A 80 -18.32 -11.87 -8.28
N ASP A 81 -19.39 -11.11 -8.22
CA ASP A 81 -20.28 -10.90 -9.35
C ASP A 81 -19.55 -10.20 -10.51
N ALA A 82 -18.74 -9.19 -10.22
CA ALA A 82 -17.93 -8.51 -11.23
C ALA A 82 -16.88 -9.42 -11.87
N TYR A 83 -16.17 -10.23 -11.08
CA TYR A 83 -15.21 -11.21 -11.62
C TYR A 83 -15.84 -12.33 -12.44
N ASN A 84 -17.10 -12.65 -12.20
CA ASN A 84 -17.84 -13.64 -12.99
C ASN A 84 -18.36 -13.10 -14.33
N CYS A 85 -18.25 -11.82 -14.59
CA CYS A 85 -18.54 -11.25 -15.90
C CYS A 85 -17.50 -11.71 -16.94
N ASP A 86 -17.86 -11.65 -18.20
CA ASP A 86 -16.98 -12.02 -19.33
C ASP A 86 -15.75 -11.10 -19.39
N ILE A 87 -15.96 -9.81 -19.14
CA ILE A 87 -14.91 -8.79 -19.10
C ILE A 87 -15.02 -8.01 -17.80
N THR A 88 -13.91 -7.88 -17.07
CA THR A 88 -13.82 -7.15 -15.81
C THR A 88 -12.80 -6.03 -15.91
N TYR A 89 -13.24 -4.79 -15.72
CA TYR A 89 -12.37 -3.62 -15.57
C TYR A 89 -11.96 -3.47 -14.11
N ILE A 90 -10.67 -3.29 -13.86
CA ILE A 90 -10.13 -3.29 -12.50
C ILE A 90 -8.80 -2.53 -12.46
N THR A 91 -8.41 -2.03 -11.29
CA THR A 91 -7.06 -1.50 -11.09
C THR A 91 -6.07 -2.61 -10.76
N ASN A 92 -4.79 -2.38 -11.03
CA ASN A 92 -3.71 -3.30 -10.66
C ASN A 92 -3.71 -3.59 -9.15
N ASN A 93 -3.95 -2.59 -8.32
CA ASN A 93 -3.98 -2.73 -6.87
C ASN A 93 -5.14 -3.62 -6.41
N GLU A 94 -6.35 -3.36 -6.88
CA GLU A 94 -7.53 -4.17 -6.51
C GLU A 94 -7.37 -5.62 -6.96
N LEU A 95 -6.87 -5.84 -8.18
CA LEU A 95 -6.61 -7.19 -8.69
C LEU A 95 -5.58 -7.93 -7.83
N GLY A 96 -4.49 -7.27 -7.49
CA GLY A 96 -3.43 -7.84 -6.67
C GLY A 96 -3.87 -8.11 -5.23
N PHE A 97 -4.60 -7.19 -4.59
CA PHE A 97 -5.12 -7.38 -3.24
C PHE A 97 -6.18 -8.48 -3.18
N ASP A 98 -7.07 -8.56 -4.16
CA ASP A 98 -8.04 -9.65 -4.23
C ASP A 98 -7.36 -11.01 -4.43
N TYR A 99 -6.31 -11.07 -5.24
CA TYR A 99 -5.50 -12.27 -5.39
C TYR A 99 -4.85 -12.69 -4.06
N LEU A 100 -4.27 -11.75 -3.32
CA LEU A 100 -3.68 -12.04 -2.02
C LEU A 100 -4.74 -12.48 -1.02
N ARG A 101 -5.89 -11.82 -0.95
CA ARG A 101 -7.00 -12.21 -0.06
C ARG A 101 -7.54 -13.60 -0.40
N ASP A 102 -7.68 -13.93 -1.67
CA ASP A 102 -8.11 -15.25 -2.11
C ASP A 102 -7.14 -16.37 -1.68
N ASN A 103 -5.84 -16.08 -1.62
CA ASN A 103 -4.84 -17.02 -1.11
C ASN A 103 -4.86 -17.19 0.43
N MET A 104 -5.61 -16.36 1.14
CA MET A 104 -5.75 -16.42 2.61
C MET A 104 -7.05 -17.09 3.06
N VAL A 105 -8.00 -17.34 2.17
CA VAL A 105 -9.28 -17.96 2.52
C VAL A 105 -9.12 -19.45 2.84
N ILE A 106 -10.00 -19.95 3.71
CA ILE A 106 -10.01 -21.36 4.13
C ILE A 106 -10.95 -22.17 3.23
N TYR A 107 -12.07 -21.58 2.82
CA TYR A 107 -13.10 -22.25 2.03
C TYR A 107 -13.16 -21.69 0.61
N LYS A 108 -13.35 -22.60 -0.37
CA LYS A 108 -13.43 -22.25 -1.79
C LYS A 108 -14.55 -21.23 -2.10
N GLU A 109 -15.63 -21.30 -1.38
CA GLU A 109 -16.79 -20.39 -1.53
C GLU A 109 -16.46 -18.92 -1.15
N GLN A 110 -15.37 -18.71 -0.43
CA GLN A 110 -14.91 -17.38 -0.05
C GLN A 110 -14.07 -16.69 -1.15
N LEU A 111 -13.64 -17.42 -2.16
CA LEU A 111 -12.91 -16.87 -3.29
C LEU A 111 -13.78 -15.87 -4.06
N VAL A 112 -13.20 -14.74 -4.44
CA VAL A 112 -13.86 -13.74 -5.27
C VAL A 112 -13.46 -13.84 -6.74
N GLN A 113 -12.20 -14.20 -7.01
CA GLN A 113 -11.67 -14.40 -8.37
C GLN A 113 -11.92 -15.81 -8.85
N ARG A 114 -12.10 -15.97 -10.15
CA ARG A 114 -12.36 -17.30 -10.76
C ARG A 114 -11.19 -17.89 -11.54
N GLY A 115 -10.06 -17.26 -11.52
CA GLY A 115 -8.87 -17.70 -12.24
C GLY A 115 -8.35 -16.66 -13.21
N LEU A 116 -7.16 -16.94 -13.72
CA LEU A 116 -6.42 -16.04 -14.60
C LEU A 116 -6.35 -16.68 -15.99
N HIS A 117 -6.97 -16.03 -16.97
CA HIS A 117 -6.97 -16.50 -18.35
C HIS A 117 -6.29 -15.53 -19.29
N TYR A 118 -6.77 -14.28 -19.36
CA TYR A 118 -6.24 -13.24 -20.20
C TYR A 118 -6.38 -11.88 -19.54
N ALA A 119 -5.36 -11.04 -19.65
CA ALA A 119 -5.39 -9.67 -19.16
C ALA A 119 -4.77 -8.70 -20.17
N ILE A 120 -5.36 -7.52 -20.26
CA ILE A 120 -4.79 -6.36 -20.96
C ILE A 120 -4.41 -5.34 -19.88
N ILE A 121 -3.15 -4.97 -19.85
CA ILE A 121 -2.63 -4.01 -18.85
C ILE A 121 -2.34 -2.70 -19.55
N ASP A 122 -3.10 -1.67 -19.21
CA ASP A 122 -2.85 -0.31 -19.68
C ASP A 122 -1.74 0.34 -18.87
N GLU A 123 -0.94 1.19 -19.49
CA GLU A 123 0.21 1.85 -18.87
C GLU A 123 1.15 0.85 -18.16
N VAL A 124 1.52 -0.19 -18.88
CA VAL A 124 2.29 -1.33 -18.38
C VAL A 124 3.66 -0.94 -17.79
N ASP A 125 4.27 0.11 -18.28
CA ASP A 125 5.50 0.72 -17.75
C ASP A 125 5.30 1.22 -16.30
N SER A 126 4.21 1.93 -16.05
CA SER A 126 3.87 2.34 -14.68
C SER A 126 3.60 1.14 -13.78
N VAL A 127 2.78 0.20 -14.23
CA VAL A 127 2.35 -0.96 -13.42
C VAL A 127 3.50 -1.94 -13.14
N LEU A 128 4.29 -2.28 -14.16
CA LEU A 128 5.30 -3.34 -14.05
C LEU A 128 6.71 -2.83 -13.74
N ILE A 129 6.97 -1.54 -13.85
CA ILE A 129 8.28 -0.94 -13.56
C ILE A 129 8.20 0.00 -12.37
N ASP A 130 7.43 1.07 -12.45
CA ASP A 130 7.42 2.11 -11.42
C ASP A 130 6.80 1.61 -10.10
N GLU A 131 5.64 0.99 -10.18
CA GLU A 131 4.93 0.48 -9.00
C GLU A 131 5.43 -0.89 -8.53
N ALA A 132 6.11 -1.65 -9.39
CA ALA A 132 6.60 -3.00 -9.06
C ALA A 132 7.62 -3.04 -7.91
N ARG A 133 8.23 -1.91 -7.59
CA ARG A 133 9.18 -1.79 -6.46
C ARG A 133 8.48 -1.85 -5.10
N THR A 134 7.19 -1.54 -5.05
CA THR A 134 6.42 -1.53 -3.80
C THR A 134 5.58 -2.79 -3.73
N PRO A 135 5.90 -3.73 -2.80
CA PRO A 135 5.12 -4.95 -2.66
C PRO A 135 3.72 -4.63 -2.16
N LEU A 136 2.72 -5.36 -2.65
CA LEU A 136 1.39 -5.36 -2.07
C LEU A 136 1.42 -6.22 -0.80
N ILE A 137 1.09 -5.64 0.33
CA ILE A 137 1.11 -6.33 1.62
C ILE A 137 -0.28 -6.25 2.25
N ILE A 138 -0.82 -7.40 2.61
CA ILE A 138 -1.96 -7.50 3.51
C ILE A 138 -1.41 -7.87 4.88
N SER A 139 -1.46 -6.91 5.81
CA SER A 139 -1.26 -7.21 7.21
C SER A 139 -2.60 -7.58 7.82
N GLY A 140 -2.75 -8.84 8.21
CA GLY A 140 -3.88 -9.23 9.05
C GLY A 140 -3.71 -8.59 10.43
N GLN A 141 -4.82 -8.22 11.08
CA GLN A 141 -4.79 -8.01 12.50
C GLN A 141 -4.43 -9.36 13.16
N SER A 142 -3.14 -9.59 13.40
CA SER A 142 -2.79 -10.45 14.52
C SER A 142 -3.32 -9.71 15.72
N GLY A 143 -4.07 -10.34 16.62
CA GLY A 143 -4.76 -9.71 17.74
C GLY A 143 -3.89 -8.90 18.72
N LYS A 144 -2.97 -8.12 18.18
CA LYS A 144 -2.11 -7.16 18.84
C LYS A 144 -2.98 -5.97 19.20
N SER A 145 -3.01 -5.71 20.46
CA SER A 145 -3.83 -4.68 21.08
C SER A 145 -3.59 -3.33 20.42
N THR A 146 -4.62 -2.74 19.78
CA THR A 146 -4.62 -1.34 19.34
C THR A 146 -4.20 -0.40 20.48
N LYS A 147 -4.46 -0.79 21.72
CA LYS A 147 -4.05 -0.07 22.93
C LYS A 147 -2.53 0.12 23.03
N LEU A 148 -1.73 -0.78 22.49
CA LEU A 148 -0.27 -0.62 22.52
C LEU A 148 0.17 0.53 21.61
N TYR A 149 -0.44 0.69 20.43
CA TYR A 149 -0.16 1.82 19.53
C TYR A 149 -0.55 3.16 20.17
N GLU A 150 -1.69 3.23 20.85
CA GLU A 150 -2.14 4.41 21.57
C GLU A 150 -1.22 4.73 22.75
N ALA A 151 -0.82 3.72 23.54
CA ALA A 151 0.11 3.91 24.65
C ALA A 151 1.49 4.39 24.18
N CYS A 152 2.00 3.84 23.08
CA CYS A 152 3.27 4.27 22.49
C CYS A 152 3.17 5.69 21.91
N ASP A 153 2.03 6.09 21.38
CA ASP A 153 1.80 7.47 20.93
C ASP A 153 1.86 8.45 22.09
N ILE A 154 1.20 8.15 23.21
CA ILE A 154 1.25 8.98 24.43
C ILE A 154 2.68 9.10 24.94
N LEU A 155 3.42 8.01 24.98
CA LEU A 155 4.82 8.03 25.40
C LEU A 155 5.69 8.84 24.45
N ALA A 156 5.50 8.69 23.13
CA ALA A 156 6.27 9.43 22.12
C ALA A 156 6.12 10.95 22.27
N GLN A 157 4.94 11.43 22.67
CA GLN A 157 4.69 12.84 22.94
C GLN A 157 5.41 13.35 24.21
N GLN A 158 5.73 12.47 25.14
CA GLN A 158 6.43 12.80 26.39
C GLN A 158 7.95 12.74 26.23
N LEU A 159 8.47 12.00 25.26
CA LEU A 159 9.89 11.89 25.00
C LEU A 159 10.43 13.13 24.30
N LYS A 160 11.67 13.51 24.64
CA LYS A 160 12.34 14.69 24.10
C LYS A 160 13.35 14.30 23.02
N ARG A 161 13.24 14.92 21.85
CA ARG A 161 14.23 14.76 20.79
C ARG A 161 15.59 15.31 21.24
N GLY A 162 16.64 14.52 21.04
CA GLY A 162 18.01 14.97 21.20
C GLY A 162 18.49 15.84 20.08
N GLU A 163 19.66 16.45 20.24
CA GLU A 163 20.32 17.24 19.20
C GLU A 163 20.85 16.34 18.10
N ASP A 164 20.85 16.84 16.87
CA ASP A 164 21.42 16.13 15.73
C ASP A 164 22.90 15.88 15.97
N VAL A 165 23.31 14.61 15.89
CA VAL A 165 24.69 14.22 16.04
C VAL A 165 25.43 14.55 14.73
N PRO A 166 26.52 15.34 14.74
CA PRO A 166 27.31 15.61 13.54
C PRO A 166 27.82 14.32 12.90
N GLU A 167 27.96 14.31 11.56
CA GLU A 167 28.49 13.13 10.86
C GLU A 167 29.81 12.67 11.51
N TYR A 168 29.77 11.42 12.02
CA TYR A 168 30.91 10.80 12.66
C TYR A 168 32.00 10.55 11.62
N SER A 169 33.09 11.32 11.69
CA SER A 169 34.20 11.09 10.79
C SER A 169 34.98 9.84 11.24
N LYS A 170 35.53 9.09 10.29
CA LYS A 170 36.43 7.97 10.61
C LYS A 170 37.58 8.39 11.53
N MET A 171 37.92 9.67 11.52
CA MET A 171 38.97 10.28 12.31
C MET A 171 38.53 10.44 13.78
N ASP A 172 37.27 10.75 14.05
CA ASP A 172 36.72 10.86 15.40
C ASP A 172 36.69 9.51 16.10
N ALA A 173 36.36 8.44 15.34
CA ALA A 173 36.41 7.06 15.84
C ALA A 173 37.84 6.63 16.25
N ILE A 174 38.87 7.05 15.49
CA ILE A 174 40.26 6.74 15.78
C ILE A 174 40.77 7.53 17.00
N MET A 175 40.26 8.73 17.22
CA MET A 175 40.62 9.58 18.35
C MET A 175 39.88 9.23 19.66
N GLY A 176 38.94 8.27 19.62
CA GLY A 176 38.18 7.86 20.82
C GLY A 176 37.25 8.95 21.34
N ILE A 177 36.81 9.86 20.48
CA ILE A 177 35.83 10.89 20.84
C ILE A 177 34.46 10.21 20.93
N GLU A 178 33.97 10.00 22.15
CA GLU A 178 32.60 9.58 22.38
C GLU A 178 31.66 10.75 22.09
N GLN A 179 30.67 10.52 21.20
CA GLN A 179 29.62 11.48 21.00
C GLN A 179 28.62 11.38 22.15
N GLU A 180 28.41 12.48 22.88
CA GLU A 180 27.35 12.55 23.89
C GLU A 180 26.00 12.60 23.15
N GLU A 181 25.21 11.55 23.32
CA GLU A 181 23.82 11.52 22.94
C GLU A 181 23.01 12.38 23.91
N THR A 182 22.25 13.35 23.37
CA THR A 182 21.36 14.20 24.14
C THR A 182 19.91 13.79 23.96
N GLY A 183 19.04 14.14 24.92
CA GLY A 183 17.62 13.84 24.87
C GLY A 183 17.28 12.35 25.04
N ASP A 184 16.06 11.98 24.69
CA ASP A 184 15.53 10.64 24.85
C ASP A 184 15.66 9.79 23.59
N PHE A 185 15.76 10.42 22.43
CA PHE A 185 15.95 9.76 21.13
C PHE A 185 16.62 10.70 20.15
N ILE A 186 17.22 10.10 19.11
CA ILE A 186 17.89 10.80 18.02
C ILE A 186 17.21 10.44 16.71
N VAL A 187 16.97 11.44 15.87
CA VAL A 187 16.35 11.29 14.54
C VAL A 187 17.41 11.51 13.48
N ASN A 188 17.59 10.53 12.60
CA ASN A 188 18.35 10.67 11.37
C ASN A 188 17.39 10.82 10.20
N GLU A 189 17.19 12.05 9.75
CA GLU A 189 16.24 12.36 8.68
C GLU A 189 16.70 11.81 7.31
N LYS A 190 18.01 11.74 7.08
CA LYS A 190 18.58 11.24 5.83
C LYS A 190 18.31 9.75 5.64
N ASP A 191 18.51 8.96 6.68
CA ASP A 191 18.32 7.51 6.65
C ASP A 191 16.92 7.08 7.13
N LYS A 192 16.08 8.05 7.52
CA LYS A 192 14.74 7.85 8.08
C LYS A 192 14.72 6.89 9.27
N LEU A 193 15.69 7.05 10.15
CA LEU A 193 15.87 6.21 11.35
C LEU A 193 15.65 7.01 12.63
N VAL A 194 15.14 6.33 13.65
CA VAL A 194 15.03 6.83 15.02
C VAL A 194 15.68 5.83 15.94
N ASN A 195 16.54 6.32 16.86
CA ASN A 195 17.19 5.50 17.86
C ASN A 195 16.95 6.09 19.25
N LEU A 196 16.60 5.22 20.21
CA LEU A 196 16.50 5.61 21.60
C LEU A 196 17.91 5.79 22.21
N THR A 197 18.07 6.83 23.02
CA THR A 197 19.25 6.98 23.88
C THR A 197 19.10 6.13 25.14
N GLN A 198 20.16 6.00 25.94
CA GLN A 198 20.09 5.31 27.23
C GLN A 198 19.00 5.94 28.12
N GLN A 199 18.91 7.25 28.15
CA GLN A 199 17.88 7.99 28.90
C GLN A 199 16.47 7.68 28.37
N GLY A 200 16.32 7.59 27.05
CA GLY A 200 15.05 7.22 26.41
C GLY A 200 14.63 5.79 26.74
N VAL A 201 15.55 4.84 26.70
CA VAL A 201 15.31 3.44 27.09
C VAL A 201 14.81 3.36 28.53
N GLU A 202 15.44 4.06 29.48
CA GLU A 202 15.02 4.08 30.87
C GLU A 202 13.61 4.63 31.05
N LYS A 203 13.24 5.68 30.30
CA LYS A 203 11.88 6.23 30.34
C LYS A 203 10.83 5.28 29.77
N VAL A 204 11.16 4.55 28.70
CA VAL A 204 10.28 3.52 28.13
C VAL A 204 10.05 2.38 29.13
N GLU A 205 11.12 1.88 29.72
CA GLU A 205 11.06 0.82 30.72
C GLU A 205 10.20 1.24 31.93
N LYS A 206 10.37 2.46 32.40
CA LYS A 206 9.58 3.02 33.51
C LYS A 206 8.10 3.20 33.13
N PHE A 207 7.80 3.66 31.93
CA PHE A 207 6.43 3.87 31.47
C PHE A 207 5.65 2.55 31.37
N PHE A 208 6.27 1.50 30.85
CA PHE A 208 5.65 0.17 30.68
C PHE A 208 5.86 -0.76 31.86
N HIS A 209 6.53 -0.33 32.93
CA HIS A 209 6.86 -1.15 34.12
C HIS A 209 7.58 -2.45 33.74
N ILE A 210 8.58 -2.37 32.86
CA ILE A 210 9.43 -3.49 32.47
C ILE A 210 10.86 -3.28 32.93
N ASP A 211 11.59 -4.39 33.15
CA ASP A 211 12.95 -4.34 33.70
C ASP A 211 14.00 -4.10 32.61
N ASN A 212 13.84 -4.71 31.43
CA ASN A 212 14.81 -4.61 30.34
C ASN A 212 14.10 -4.58 28.99
N LEU A 213 14.19 -3.43 28.30
CA LEU A 213 13.59 -3.24 26.98
C LEU A 213 14.23 -4.14 25.90
N ALA A 214 15.48 -4.54 26.07
CA ALA A 214 16.21 -5.41 25.14
C ALA A 214 15.82 -6.90 25.25
N ASP A 215 15.06 -7.30 26.26
CA ASP A 215 14.59 -8.67 26.37
C ASP A 215 13.69 -9.06 25.19
N PRO A 216 13.79 -10.31 24.69
CA PRO A 216 12.96 -10.78 23.58
C PRO A 216 11.45 -10.61 23.80
N GLU A 217 10.99 -10.70 25.06
CA GLU A 217 9.58 -10.50 25.43
C GLU A 217 9.11 -9.05 25.20
N ASN A 218 10.02 -8.08 25.22
CA ASN A 218 9.75 -6.65 25.10
C ASN A 218 10.06 -6.09 23.71
N LEU A 219 10.46 -6.92 22.75
CA LEU A 219 10.77 -6.48 21.38
C LEU A 219 9.59 -5.79 20.70
N GLU A 220 8.38 -6.23 20.97
CA GLU A 220 7.17 -5.60 20.45
C GLU A 220 6.99 -4.17 20.97
N ILE A 221 7.22 -3.96 22.26
CA ILE A 221 7.17 -2.63 22.88
C ILE A 221 8.23 -1.73 22.28
N GLN A 222 9.47 -2.20 22.17
CA GLN A 222 10.56 -1.46 21.56
C GLN A 222 10.24 -1.05 20.13
N HIS A 223 9.77 -2.00 19.32
CA HIS A 223 9.39 -1.77 17.94
C HIS A 223 8.28 -0.71 17.80
N ASN A 224 7.22 -0.84 18.59
CA ASN A 224 6.10 0.10 18.52
C ASN A 224 6.45 1.51 19.05
N VAL A 225 7.33 1.63 20.01
CA VAL A 225 7.85 2.95 20.46
C VAL A 225 8.63 3.62 19.33
N ILE A 226 9.50 2.90 18.65
CA ILE A 226 10.24 3.42 17.50
C ILE A 226 9.29 3.83 16.37
N LEU A 227 8.25 3.03 16.08
CA LEU A 227 7.24 3.38 15.09
C LEU A 227 6.46 4.64 15.45
N ALA A 228 6.09 4.81 16.73
CA ALA A 228 5.42 6.01 17.20
C ALA A 228 6.30 7.26 17.04
N LEU A 229 7.58 7.17 17.35
CA LEU A 229 8.55 8.25 17.14
C LEU A 229 8.75 8.55 15.65
N ARG A 230 8.84 7.54 14.81
CA ARG A 230 8.89 7.72 13.36
C ARG A 230 7.64 8.42 12.81
N ALA A 231 6.47 8.04 13.29
CA ALA A 231 5.20 8.67 12.90
C ALA A 231 5.18 10.16 13.25
N HIS A 232 5.70 10.56 14.42
CA HIS A 232 5.74 11.96 14.84
C HIS A 232 6.82 12.80 14.16
N TYR A 233 7.99 12.23 13.89
CA TYR A 233 9.19 12.99 13.49
C TYR A 233 9.65 12.78 12.06
N LEU A 234 9.19 11.73 11.39
CA LEU A 234 9.58 11.40 10.01
C LEU A 234 8.40 11.29 9.04
N MET A 235 7.16 11.37 9.55
CA MET A 235 5.95 11.29 8.74
C MET A 235 5.11 12.54 8.94
N PHE A 236 4.91 13.31 7.87
CA PHE A 236 4.26 14.60 7.93
C PHE A 236 2.91 14.58 7.23
N ARG A 237 1.90 15.06 7.95
CA ARG A 237 0.56 15.25 7.40
C ARG A 237 0.60 16.23 6.23
N ASP A 238 -0.20 15.97 5.22
CA ASP A 238 -0.31 16.75 3.97
C ASP A 238 0.95 16.71 3.08
N GLN A 239 1.94 15.89 3.43
CA GLN A 239 3.12 15.58 2.63
C GLN A 239 3.21 14.08 2.35
N ASP A 240 3.34 13.26 3.40
CA ASP A 240 3.47 11.81 3.28
C ASP A 240 2.11 11.10 3.30
N TYR A 241 1.14 11.70 3.97
CA TYR A 241 -0.22 11.18 4.08
C TYR A 241 -1.24 12.31 4.30
N VAL A 242 -2.50 12.00 4.06
CA VAL A 242 -3.65 12.85 4.41
C VAL A 242 -4.61 12.09 5.32
N VAL A 243 -5.41 12.84 6.07
CA VAL A 243 -6.49 12.28 6.90
C VAL A 243 -7.82 12.70 6.27
N LYS A 244 -8.62 11.71 5.89
CA LYS A 244 -9.94 11.92 5.29
C LYS A 244 -10.88 10.81 5.72
N ASP A 245 -12.11 11.16 6.07
CA ASP A 245 -13.17 10.23 6.47
C ASP A 245 -12.73 9.25 7.58
N ASP A 246 -12.03 9.78 8.60
CA ASP A 246 -11.46 9.02 9.72
C ASP A 246 -10.45 7.94 9.29
N GLN A 247 -9.76 8.18 8.18
CA GLN A 247 -8.74 7.29 7.63
C GLN A 247 -7.46 8.04 7.26
N VAL A 248 -6.34 7.38 7.49
CA VAL A 248 -5.03 7.81 6.99
C VAL A 248 -4.82 7.24 5.59
N MET A 249 -4.56 8.11 4.62
CA MET A 249 -4.30 7.75 3.23
C MET A 249 -2.92 8.20 2.82
N ILE A 250 -2.15 7.31 2.19
CA ILE A 250 -0.80 7.60 1.72
C ILE A 250 -0.85 8.55 0.54
N VAL A 251 0.08 9.50 0.49
CA VAL A 251 0.36 10.36 -0.66
C VAL A 251 1.61 9.85 -1.37
N ASP A 252 1.50 9.67 -2.68
CA ASP A 252 2.65 9.25 -3.50
C ASP A 252 3.69 10.37 -3.55
N GLU A 253 4.92 10.06 -3.20
CA GLU A 253 6.03 11.01 -3.11
C GLU A 253 6.34 11.67 -4.47
N PHE A 254 6.15 10.96 -5.57
CA PHE A 254 6.49 11.43 -6.91
C PHE A 254 5.35 12.19 -7.59
N THR A 255 4.12 11.72 -7.42
CA THR A 255 2.95 12.26 -8.12
C THR A 255 2.11 13.20 -7.27
N GLY A 256 2.28 13.19 -5.94
CA GLY A 256 1.44 13.92 -4.99
C GLY A 256 -0.01 13.43 -4.93
N ARG A 257 -0.31 12.26 -5.50
CA ARG A 257 -1.66 11.68 -5.54
C ARG A 257 -1.92 10.80 -4.33
N ILE A 258 -3.15 10.85 -3.85
CA ILE A 258 -3.62 9.92 -2.80
C ILE A 258 -3.67 8.52 -3.39
N MET A 259 -3.12 7.56 -2.65
CA MET A 259 -3.13 6.13 -3.00
C MET A 259 -4.13 5.37 -2.12
N PRO A 260 -5.41 5.24 -2.55
CA PRO A 260 -6.42 4.55 -1.76
C PRO A 260 -6.07 3.07 -1.56
N GLY A 261 -6.32 2.56 -0.36
CA GLY A 261 -6.12 1.14 -0.03
C GLY A 261 -4.68 0.73 0.24
N ARG A 262 -3.68 1.60 0.00
CA ARG A 262 -2.29 1.35 0.41
C ARG A 262 -2.07 1.70 1.88
N ARG A 263 -1.26 0.89 2.55
CA ARG A 263 -0.87 1.10 3.95
C ARG A 263 0.64 0.97 4.10
N TYR A 264 1.22 1.75 5.00
CA TYR A 264 2.61 1.53 5.40
C TYR A 264 2.76 0.19 6.11
N SER A 265 3.89 -0.48 5.89
CA SER A 265 4.21 -1.78 6.47
C SER A 265 4.68 -1.70 7.93
N ASP A 266 4.84 -2.87 8.54
CA ASP A 266 5.48 -3.09 9.84
C ASP A 266 4.84 -2.38 11.04
N GLY A 267 3.59 -1.95 10.91
CA GLY A 267 2.86 -1.24 11.95
C GLY A 267 2.99 0.29 11.89
N LEU A 268 3.75 0.85 10.94
CA LEU A 268 3.90 2.31 10.81
C LEU A 268 2.57 2.99 10.51
N HIS A 269 1.71 2.38 9.70
CA HIS A 269 0.40 2.94 9.39
C HIS A 269 -0.47 3.07 10.65
N GLN A 270 -0.50 2.04 11.48
CA GLN A 270 -1.19 2.06 12.77
C GLN A 270 -0.62 3.09 13.73
N ALA A 271 0.70 3.29 13.73
CA ALA A 271 1.33 4.34 14.52
C ALA A 271 0.91 5.74 14.07
N ILE A 272 0.74 5.97 12.76
CA ILE A 272 0.23 7.23 12.22
C ILE A 272 -1.25 7.40 12.57
N GLU A 273 -2.05 6.34 12.47
CA GLU A 273 -3.46 6.36 12.88
C GLU A 273 -3.60 6.74 14.37
N ALA A 274 -2.76 6.21 15.24
CA ALA A 274 -2.72 6.58 16.66
C ALA A 274 -2.31 8.05 16.85
N LYS A 275 -1.29 8.52 16.13
CA LYS A 275 -0.85 9.93 16.14
C LYS A 275 -1.97 10.90 15.74
N GLU A 276 -2.75 10.55 14.75
CA GLU A 276 -3.82 11.39 14.20
C GLU A 276 -5.17 11.18 14.92
N HIS A 277 -5.22 10.32 15.93
CA HIS A 277 -6.42 10.00 16.70
C HIS A 277 -7.59 9.49 15.83
N VAL A 278 -7.28 8.79 14.76
CA VAL A 278 -8.24 8.06 13.95
C VAL A 278 -8.31 6.60 14.40
N LYS A 279 -9.31 5.87 13.95
CA LYS A 279 -9.47 4.47 14.33
C LYS A 279 -8.28 3.64 13.80
N VAL A 280 -7.58 3.03 14.72
CA VAL A 280 -6.44 2.12 14.42
C VAL A 280 -6.94 0.79 13.84
#